data_3f2326a29fc32e9e9e1cdd3a8c5200bd
#
_entry.id   3f2326a29fc32e9e9e1cdd3a8c5200bd
#
_cell.length_a   1.000
_cell.length_b   1.000
_cell.length_c   1.000
_cell.angle_alpha   90.00
_cell.angle_beta   90.00
_cell.angle_gamma   90.00
#
_symmetry.space_group_name_H-M   'P 1'
#
loop_
_entity.id
_entity.type
_entity.pdbx_description
1 polymer ?
#
loop_
_entity_poly.entity_id
_entity_poly.type
_entity_poly.pdbx_seq_one_letter_code
_entity_poly.pdbx_strand_id
1 'polypeptide(L)'
;MQAVGAIPKKKEVAIVEHPQPSLGRDDEALVKSLEVGICGTDREICTFVYGDPPADSDYLVLGHESLGMITEVGNKVEGLKSGDLVVPSVRRPCSEPHCAPCQADLQDFCATGDFVERGIKMSHGFMTEFYTEREKYLHVVPPSLRDVAVLVEPLTIAEKAMAQVWPIQTRLPWVKHHHENGKPSGRGLNAVVLGAGPVGILGAMKLKAEGFNTFVYSRSQAPNPKASLVESLGIPYISALDTPLEALAERVGSIDLVYEAVGVSSIAYKVLSFWGSMAFMSSPGYPPPRPPSKSMPI
;
A
#
# COMPACT_ATOMS: atom_id res chain seq x y z
N MET A 1 25.43 12.83 1.53
CA MET A 1 24.85 12.10 0.39
C MET A 1 23.64 12.82 -0.16
N GLN A 2 23.20 12.48 -1.37
CA GLN A 2 22.03 13.11 -1.99
C GLN A 2 20.74 12.42 -1.61
N ALA A 3 19.64 13.20 -1.55
CA ALA A 3 18.29 12.68 -1.38
C ALA A 3 17.28 13.58 -2.13
N VAL A 4 16.11 13.05 -2.44
CA VAL A 4 14.99 13.85 -3.00
C VAL A 4 14.14 14.32 -1.82
N GLY A 5 14.10 15.63 -1.60
CA GLY A 5 13.42 16.25 -0.48
C GLY A 5 12.25 17.14 -0.90
N ALA A 6 11.11 17.00 -0.23
CA ALA A 6 10.04 17.99 -0.25
C ALA A 6 10.27 19.00 0.88
N ILE A 7 10.29 20.29 0.55
CA ILE A 7 10.58 21.42 1.46
C ILE A 7 9.30 22.24 1.64
N PRO A 8 8.45 21.94 2.62
CA PRO A 8 7.11 22.54 2.71
C PRO A 8 7.10 24.06 2.84
N LYS A 9 8.04 24.63 3.62
CA LYS A 9 8.16 26.07 3.83
C LYS A 9 8.45 26.83 2.53
N LYS A 10 9.17 26.19 1.58
CA LYS A 10 9.53 26.77 0.28
C LYS A 10 8.55 26.36 -0.83
N LYS A 11 7.70 25.36 -0.60
CA LYS A 11 6.88 24.68 -1.62
C LYS A 11 7.74 24.21 -2.79
N GLU A 12 8.83 23.54 -2.50
CA GLU A 12 9.83 23.09 -3.46
C GLU A 12 10.15 21.61 -3.25
N VAL A 13 10.33 20.88 -4.35
CA VAL A 13 10.93 19.54 -4.35
C VAL A 13 12.29 19.65 -5.01
N ALA A 14 13.33 19.23 -4.31
CA ALA A 14 14.71 19.39 -4.76
C ALA A 14 15.60 18.22 -4.35
N ILE A 15 16.75 18.12 -5.01
CA ILE A 15 17.86 17.32 -4.47
C ILE A 15 18.45 18.09 -3.29
N VAL A 16 18.48 17.43 -2.13
CA VAL A 16 19.00 17.97 -0.88
C VAL A 16 20.24 17.21 -0.42
N GLU A 17 21.15 17.91 0.25
CA GLU A 17 22.21 17.27 1.01
C GLU A 17 21.61 16.63 2.27
N HIS A 18 21.72 15.31 2.37
CA HIS A 18 21.21 14.53 3.48
C HIS A 18 22.37 13.87 4.24
N PRO A 19 22.35 13.85 5.58
CA PRO A 19 23.40 13.20 6.36
C PRO A 19 23.58 11.75 5.94
N GLN A 20 24.82 11.29 5.82
CA GLN A 20 25.10 9.88 5.59
C GLN A 20 24.76 9.12 6.87
N PRO A 21 23.87 8.11 6.82
CA PRO A 21 23.55 7.32 8.00
C PRO A 21 24.69 6.41 8.40
N SER A 22 24.79 6.14 9.70
CA SER A 22 25.62 5.09 10.28
C SER A 22 24.77 4.32 11.28
N LEU A 23 25.14 3.10 11.61
CA LEU A 23 24.43 2.32 12.61
C LEU A 23 24.43 3.05 13.96
N GLY A 24 23.26 3.42 14.42
CA GLY A 24 23.05 4.08 15.71
C GLY A 24 22.62 3.10 16.82
N ARG A 25 22.26 1.87 16.43
CA ARG A 25 21.77 0.83 17.32
C ARG A 25 22.28 -0.54 16.91
N ASP A 26 22.44 -1.44 17.88
CA ASP A 26 22.87 -2.82 17.62
C ASP A 26 21.84 -3.64 16.80
N ASP A 27 20.54 -3.26 16.82
CA ASP A 27 19.43 -3.94 16.15
C ASP A 27 19.06 -3.32 14.79
N GLU A 28 19.97 -2.54 14.20
CA GLU A 28 19.80 -1.87 12.91
C GLU A 28 20.65 -2.49 11.81
N ALA A 29 20.22 -2.31 10.57
CA ALA A 29 21.01 -2.57 9.38
C ALA A 29 21.16 -1.28 8.56
N LEU A 30 22.33 -1.10 7.93
CA LEU A 30 22.57 -0.08 6.91
C LEU A 30 22.18 -0.66 5.55
N VAL A 31 21.30 0.03 4.86
CA VAL A 31 20.71 -0.42 3.60
C VAL A 31 21.04 0.57 2.50
N LYS A 32 21.55 0.07 1.39
CA LYS A 32 21.71 0.83 0.13
C LYS A 32 20.38 0.78 -0.63
N SER A 33 19.81 1.92 -0.96
CA SER A 33 18.63 2.00 -1.85
C SER A 33 19.00 1.52 -3.25
N LEU A 34 18.21 0.61 -3.80
CA LEU A 34 18.40 0.11 -5.16
C LEU A 34 17.31 0.64 -6.10
N GLU A 35 16.06 0.59 -5.65
CA GLU A 35 14.89 1.06 -6.39
C GLU A 35 13.90 1.66 -5.41
N VAL A 36 13.20 2.70 -5.85
CA VAL A 36 12.11 3.32 -5.10
C VAL A 36 10.95 3.58 -6.06
N GLY A 37 9.79 3.03 -5.74
CA GLY A 37 8.55 3.29 -6.46
C GLY A 37 8.02 4.69 -6.17
N ILE A 38 7.25 5.23 -7.10
CA ILE A 38 6.57 6.52 -6.98
C ILE A 38 5.07 6.28 -7.04
N CYS A 39 4.36 6.62 -5.98
CA CYS A 39 2.92 6.44 -5.90
C CYS A 39 2.12 7.78 -5.89
N GLY A 40 0.81 7.67 -5.78
CA GLY A 40 -0.08 8.82 -5.65
C GLY A 40 0.23 9.68 -4.43
N THR A 41 0.61 9.07 -3.31
CA THR A 41 0.99 9.75 -2.07
C THR A 41 2.20 10.67 -2.25
N ASP A 42 3.25 10.21 -2.97
CA ASP A 42 4.42 11.06 -3.25
C ASP A 42 4.00 12.30 -4.06
N ARG A 43 3.11 12.12 -5.04
CA ARG A 43 2.59 13.23 -5.84
C ARG A 43 1.80 14.23 -4.98
N GLU A 44 0.99 13.73 -4.03
CA GLU A 44 0.25 14.61 -3.09
C GLU A 44 1.19 15.36 -2.16
N ILE A 45 2.24 14.71 -1.65
CA ILE A 45 3.28 15.37 -0.85
C ILE A 45 3.94 16.49 -1.67
N CYS A 46 4.22 16.25 -2.95
CA CYS A 46 4.78 17.26 -3.84
C CYS A 46 3.83 18.45 -4.11
N THR A 47 2.54 18.35 -3.79
CA THR A 47 1.61 19.50 -3.81
C THR A 47 1.57 20.26 -2.49
N PHE A 48 2.28 19.78 -1.46
CA PHE A 48 2.38 20.39 -0.12
C PHE A 48 1.06 20.51 0.65
N VAL A 49 0.10 19.66 0.33
CA VAL A 49 -1.17 19.52 1.08
C VAL A 49 -1.15 18.32 2.03
N TYR A 50 -0.15 17.48 1.90
CA TYR A 50 0.06 16.26 2.68
C TYR A 50 1.55 16.01 2.93
N GLY A 51 1.87 15.21 3.96
CA GLY A 51 3.24 14.87 4.33
C GLY A 51 3.86 15.88 5.31
N ASP A 52 4.46 15.35 6.36
CA ASP A 52 5.11 16.15 7.41
C ASP A 52 6.58 15.71 7.55
N PRO A 53 7.56 16.64 7.50
CA PRO A 53 8.95 16.31 7.82
C PRO A 53 9.11 15.93 9.29
N PRO A 54 10.22 15.26 9.68
CA PRO A 54 10.62 15.12 11.08
C PRO A 54 10.71 16.49 11.78
N ALA A 55 10.49 16.51 13.09
CA ALA A 55 10.43 17.75 13.87
C ALA A 55 11.73 18.55 13.84
N ASP A 56 12.85 17.90 13.63
CA ASP A 56 14.21 18.45 13.55
C ASP A 56 14.67 18.74 12.10
N SER A 57 13.77 18.64 11.12
CA SER A 57 14.10 18.82 9.70
C SER A 57 13.18 19.82 9.00
N ASP A 58 13.75 20.65 8.11
CA ASP A 58 12.99 21.55 7.24
C ASP A 58 12.47 20.86 5.96
N TYR A 59 12.86 19.61 5.71
CA TYR A 59 12.46 18.84 4.54
C TYR A 59 12.09 17.40 4.91
N LEU A 60 11.29 16.78 4.07
CA LEU A 60 10.97 15.37 4.11
C LEU A 60 11.67 14.67 2.95
N VAL A 61 12.55 13.70 3.22
CA VAL A 61 13.02 12.79 2.16
C VAL A 61 11.83 11.94 1.73
N LEU A 62 11.56 11.91 0.43
CA LEU A 62 10.41 11.21 -0.17
C LEU A 62 10.66 9.70 -0.29
N GLY A 63 9.63 9.00 -0.77
CA GLY A 63 9.67 7.58 -1.15
C GLY A 63 9.43 6.63 0.02
N HIS A 64 8.50 5.73 -0.19
CA HIS A 64 8.09 4.72 0.79
C HIS A 64 8.01 3.31 0.19
N GLU A 65 8.00 3.17 -1.13
CA GLU A 65 8.03 1.89 -1.84
C GLU A 65 9.50 1.57 -2.21
N SER A 66 10.23 0.86 -1.36
CA SER A 66 11.69 0.69 -1.54
C SER A 66 12.11 -0.77 -1.64
N LEU A 67 13.03 -1.04 -2.54
CA LEU A 67 13.90 -2.21 -2.53
C LEU A 67 15.32 -1.75 -2.20
N GLY A 68 15.93 -2.35 -1.20
CA GLY A 68 17.30 -2.08 -0.80
C GLY A 68 18.15 -3.34 -0.68
N MET A 69 19.44 -3.15 -0.50
CA MET A 69 20.41 -4.21 -0.20
C MET A 69 21.15 -3.86 1.08
N ILE A 70 21.22 -4.80 2.00
CA ILE A 70 21.96 -4.63 3.25
C ILE A 70 23.45 -4.56 2.95
N THR A 71 24.11 -3.54 3.50
CA THR A 71 25.56 -3.35 3.39
C THR A 71 26.27 -3.64 4.70
N GLU A 72 25.61 -3.34 5.84
CA GLU A 72 26.17 -3.55 7.18
C GLU A 72 25.03 -3.89 8.16
N VAL A 73 25.35 -4.67 9.19
CA VAL A 73 24.40 -5.03 10.26
C VAL A 73 24.99 -4.79 11.64
N GLY A 74 24.14 -4.39 12.57
CA GLY A 74 24.50 -4.24 13.97
C GLY A 74 24.68 -5.58 14.69
N ASN A 75 25.34 -5.56 15.85
CA ASN A 75 25.78 -6.74 16.57
C ASN A 75 24.64 -7.63 17.11
N LYS A 76 23.41 -7.11 17.17
CA LYS A 76 22.22 -7.84 17.65
C LYS A 76 21.24 -8.20 16.52
N VAL A 77 21.64 -7.99 15.28
CA VAL A 77 20.87 -8.43 14.10
C VAL A 77 21.15 -9.93 13.89
N GLU A 78 20.10 -10.74 13.87
CA GLU A 78 20.23 -12.21 13.81
C GLU A 78 19.75 -12.80 12.47
N GLY A 79 18.68 -12.21 11.89
CA GLY A 79 18.01 -12.76 10.71
C GLY A 79 18.45 -12.15 9.38
N LEU A 80 19.37 -11.18 9.39
CA LEU A 80 19.81 -10.42 8.22
C LEU A 80 21.33 -10.42 8.08
N LYS A 81 21.83 -10.31 6.85
CA LYS A 81 23.28 -10.19 6.57
C LYS A 81 23.54 -9.27 5.38
N SER A 82 24.77 -8.79 5.27
CA SER A 82 25.23 -8.04 4.09
C SER A 82 24.99 -8.83 2.80
N GLY A 83 24.46 -8.15 1.79
CA GLY A 83 24.05 -8.71 0.51
C GLY A 83 22.58 -9.13 0.42
N ASP A 84 21.86 -9.24 1.53
CA ASP A 84 20.44 -9.56 1.49
C ASP A 84 19.64 -8.42 0.83
N LEU A 85 18.70 -8.79 -0.04
CA LEU A 85 17.71 -7.87 -0.59
C LEU A 85 16.56 -7.71 0.40
N VAL A 86 16.15 -6.47 0.66
CA VAL A 86 15.11 -6.18 1.65
C VAL A 86 14.13 -5.13 1.17
N VAL A 87 12.88 -5.28 1.61
CA VAL A 87 11.82 -4.27 1.52
C VAL A 87 11.47 -3.81 2.93
N PRO A 88 11.53 -2.51 3.24
CA PRO A 88 11.19 -2.00 4.56
C PRO A 88 9.69 -1.82 4.73
N SER A 89 9.16 -2.09 5.90
CA SER A 89 7.82 -1.61 6.30
C SER A 89 7.80 -0.08 6.32
N VAL A 90 6.66 0.53 6.09
CA VAL A 90 6.50 2.00 6.03
C VAL A 90 6.12 2.59 7.37
N ARG A 91 5.08 2.04 8.02
CA ARG A 91 4.51 2.61 9.23
C ARG A 91 5.19 2.10 10.50
N ARG A 92 5.41 3.00 11.46
CA ARG A 92 5.96 2.73 12.79
C ARG A 92 4.90 3.03 13.85
N PRO A 93 4.87 2.25 14.94
CA PRO A 93 3.92 2.49 16.02
C PRO A 93 4.13 3.87 16.67
N CYS A 94 3.09 4.44 17.24
CA CYS A 94 3.21 5.61 18.09
C CYS A 94 3.96 5.27 19.39
N SER A 95 4.45 6.31 20.07
CA SER A 95 5.14 6.18 21.36
C SER A 95 4.22 6.04 22.56
N GLU A 96 2.89 6.12 22.35
CA GLU A 96 1.89 6.06 23.44
C GLU A 96 1.81 4.64 24.03
N PRO A 97 2.17 4.44 25.32
CA PRO A 97 2.22 3.11 25.94
C PRO A 97 0.87 2.42 26.04
N HIS A 98 -0.22 3.20 26.04
CA HIS A 98 -1.58 2.67 26.16
C HIS A 98 -2.30 2.50 24.80
N CYS A 99 -1.62 2.73 23.69
CA CYS A 99 -2.18 2.48 22.37
C CYS A 99 -2.19 0.97 22.09
N ALA A 100 -3.26 0.28 22.43
CA ALA A 100 -3.37 -1.17 22.34
C ALA A 100 -3.02 -1.72 20.91
N PRO A 101 -3.47 -1.12 19.79
CA PRO A 101 -3.06 -1.59 18.46
C PRO A 101 -1.54 -1.51 18.25
N CYS A 102 -0.91 -0.40 18.63
CA CYS A 102 0.54 -0.22 18.45
C CYS A 102 1.37 -1.14 19.33
N GLN A 103 0.87 -1.47 20.54
CA GLN A 103 1.52 -2.45 21.40
C GLN A 103 1.40 -3.90 20.90
N ALA A 104 0.45 -4.15 20.01
CA ALA A 104 0.22 -5.44 19.37
C ALA A 104 0.84 -5.53 17.95
N ASP A 105 1.74 -4.61 17.58
CA ASP A 105 2.30 -4.47 16.22
C ASP A 105 1.24 -4.27 15.12
N LEU A 106 0.07 -3.73 15.48
CA LEU A 106 -1.04 -3.40 14.59
C LEU A 106 -1.15 -1.87 14.39
N GLN A 107 -0.04 -1.20 14.12
CA GLN A 107 0.06 0.26 14.00
C GLN A 107 -0.82 0.85 12.91
N ASP A 108 -1.30 0.06 11.97
CA ASP A 108 -2.29 0.46 10.98
C ASP A 108 -3.63 0.89 11.60
N PHE A 109 -3.91 0.38 12.80
CA PHE A 109 -5.10 0.69 13.59
C PHE A 109 -4.78 1.63 14.76
N CYS A 110 -3.68 2.39 14.69
CA CYS A 110 -3.26 3.29 15.74
C CYS A 110 -4.40 4.18 16.23
N ALA A 111 -4.72 4.11 17.53
CA ALA A 111 -5.86 4.82 18.09
C ALA A 111 -5.59 6.32 18.32
N THR A 112 -4.33 6.73 18.47
CA THR A 112 -3.95 8.14 18.69
C THR A 112 -3.72 8.90 17.38
N GLY A 113 -3.42 8.18 16.30
CA GLY A 113 -3.01 8.79 15.04
C GLY A 113 -1.56 9.31 15.04
N ASP A 114 -0.78 9.13 16.12
CA ASP A 114 0.60 9.62 16.25
C ASP A 114 1.66 8.63 15.76
N PHE A 115 1.23 7.68 14.93
CA PHE A 115 2.16 6.84 14.18
C PHE A 115 3.03 7.68 13.23
N VAL A 116 4.20 7.18 12.90
CA VAL A 116 5.05 7.79 11.88
C VAL A 116 5.14 6.89 10.65
N GLU A 117 5.40 7.49 9.47
CA GLU A 117 5.54 6.77 8.21
C GLU A 117 6.74 7.25 7.43
N ARG A 118 7.57 6.31 7.04
CA ARG A 118 8.77 6.59 6.23
C ARG A 118 8.38 7.27 4.91
N GLY A 119 8.98 8.43 4.63
CA GLY A 119 8.74 9.20 3.43
C GLY A 119 7.38 9.92 3.34
N ILE A 120 6.58 9.86 4.42
CA ILE A 120 5.22 10.41 4.43
C ILE A 120 4.99 11.29 5.66
N LYS A 121 5.18 10.74 6.87
CA LYS A 121 4.79 11.41 8.10
C LYS A 121 5.89 11.31 9.16
N MET A 122 6.48 12.46 9.52
CA MET A 122 7.43 12.60 10.63
C MET A 122 8.66 11.68 10.55
N SER A 123 8.95 11.08 9.38
CA SER A 123 10.10 10.20 9.17
C SER A 123 10.58 10.29 7.74
N HIS A 124 11.89 10.47 7.54
CA HIS A 124 12.49 10.48 6.20
C HIS A 124 12.27 9.15 5.47
N GLY A 125 12.05 9.26 4.15
CA GLY A 125 11.82 8.14 3.26
C GLY A 125 13.09 7.52 2.69
N PHE A 126 12.91 6.80 1.59
CA PHE A 126 13.92 5.96 0.98
C PHE A 126 14.48 6.49 -0.36
N MET A 127 14.02 7.68 -0.83
CA MET A 127 14.63 8.35 -2.00
C MET A 127 15.96 9.03 -1.62
N THR A 128 16.90 8.21 -1.17
CA THR A 128 18.24 8.55 -0.72
C THR A 128 19.19 7.40 -1.06
N GLU A 129 20.49 7.63 -1.06
CA GLU A 129 21.48 6.61 -1.42
C GLU A 129 21.56 5.47 -0.38
N PHE A 130 21.46 5.82 0.92
CA PHE A 130 21.49 4.88 2.05
C PHE A 130 20.50 5.29 3.12
N TYR A 131 20.03 4.32 3.88
CA TYR A 131 19.24 4.53 5.09
C TYR A 131 19.54 3.45 6.14
N THR A 132 19.27 3.74 7.40
CA THR A 132 19.26 2.73 8.47
C THR A 132 17.84 2.34 8.81
N GLU A 133 17.67 1.07 9.15
CA GLU A 133 16.40 0.56 9.63
C GLU A 133 16.61 -0.58 10.61
N ARG A 134 15.70 -0.72 11.58
CA ARG A 134 15.73 -1.84 12.53
C ARG A 134 15.33 -3.13 11.83
N GLU A 135 16.00 -4.24 12.22
CA GLU A 135 15.76 -5.57 11.67
C GLU A 135 14.29 -5.93 11.55
N LYS A 136 13.50 -5.68 12.60
CA LYS A 136 12.07 -6.02 12.65
C LYS A 136 11.20 -5.35 11.57
N TYR A 137 11.71 -4.34 10.90
CA TYR A 137 11.03 -3.63 9.82
C TYR A 137 11.60 -3.92 8.44
N LEU A 138 12.55 -4.84 8.35
CA LEU A 138 13.17 -5.25 7.08
C LEU A 138 12.72 -6.67 6.73
N HIS A 139 12.17 -6.82 5.54
CA HIS A 139 11.67 -8.10 5.03
C HIS A 139 12.58 -8.59 3.92
N VAL A 140 13.21 -9.76 4.12
CA VAL A 140 14.10 -10.37 3.12
C VAL A 140 13.30 -10.78 1.89
N VAL A 141 13.83 -10.44 0.73
CA VAL A 141 13.28 -10.82 -0.57
C VAL A 141 14.15 -11.90 -1.20
N PRO A 142 13.58 -13.01 -1.66
CA PRO A 142 14.33 -14.01 -2.42
C PRO A 142 14.97 -13.38 -3.66
N PRO A 143 16.24 -13.73 -3.98
CA PRO A 143 16.92 -13.17 -5.17
C PRO A 143 16.17 -13.39 -6.48
N SER A 144 15.38 -14.47 -6.60
CA SER A 144 14.54 -14.76 -7.76
C SER A 144 13.41 -13.74 -7.99
N LEU A 145 13.08 -12.93 -6.99
CA LEU A 145 12.06 -11.88 -7.07
C LEU A 145 12.67 -10.47 -7.22
N ARG A 146 13.99 -10.36 -7.41
CA ARG A 146 14.73 -9.08 -7.50
C ARG A 146 14.05 -8.05 -8.41
N ASP A 147 13.62 -8.48 -9.59
CA ASP A 147 13.11 -7.59 -10.64
C ASP A 147 11.69 -7.08 -10.39
N VAL A 148 10.99 -7.64 -9.40
CA VAL A 148 9.62 -7.25 -9.02
C VAL A 148 9.51 -6.87 -7.53
N ALA A 149 10.59 -6.92 -6.80
CA ALA A 149 10.59 -6.78 -5.34
C ALA A 149 10.13 -5.39 -4.86
N VAL A 150 10.36 -4.34 -5.65
CA VAL A 150 9.86 -2.99 -5.34
C VAL A 150 8.33 -2.94 -5.26
N LEU A 151 7.63 -3.89 -5.89
CA LEU A 151 6.16 -3.99 -5.85
C LEU A 151 5.63 -4.63 -4.55
N VAL A 152 6.49 -5.15 -3.68
CA VAL A 152 6.07 -5.79 -2.41
C VAL A 152 5.34 -4.79 -1.52
N GLU A 153 5.85 -3.56 -1.40
CA GLU A 153 5.19 -2.54 -0.59
C GLU A 153 3.78 -2.23 -1.09
N PRO A 154 3.55 -1.80 -2.35
CA PRO A 154 2.19 -1.51 -2.83
C PRO A 154 1.28 -2.76 -2.89
N LEU A 155 1.83 -3.97 -2.99
CA LEU A 155 1.06 -5.22 -2.87
C LEU A 155 0.46 -5.38 -1.47
N THR A 156 1.12 -4.87 -0.42
CA THR A 156 0.62 -4.96 0.96
C THR A 156 -0.78 -4.34 1.12
N ILE A 157 -1.15 -3.38 0.28
CA ILE A 157 -2.48 -2.76 0.27
C ILE A 157 -3.55 -3.81 -0.07
N ALA A 158 -3.30 -4.65 -1.09
CA ALA A 158 -4.21 -5.73 -1.45
C ALA A 158 -4.19 -6.87 -0.43
N GLU A 159 -3.02 -7.24 0.09
CA GLU A 159 -2.87 -8.25 1.14
C GLU A 159 -3.65 -7.85 2.40
N LYS A 160 -3.50 -6.60 2.84
CA LYS A 160 -4.23 -6.05 3.99
C LYS A 160 -5.75 -6.07 3.76
N ALA A 161 -6.22 -5.72 2.56
CA ALA A 161 -7.63 -5.78 2.22
C ALA A 161 -8.16 -7.20 2.36
N MET A 162 -7.49 -8.20 1.81
CA MET A 162 -7.89 -9.60 1.89
C MET A 162 -7.81 -10.15 3.33
N ALA A 163 -6.82 -9.72 4.11
CA ALA A 163 -6.72 -10.06 5.53
C ALA A 163 -7.93 -9.56 6.36
N GLN A 164 -8.63 -8.51 5.91
CA GLN A 164 -9.87 -8.04 6.53
C GLN A 164 -11.12 -8.69 5.93
N VAL A 165 -11.12 -8.98 4.63
CA VAL A 165 -12.27 -9.58 3.93
C VAL A 165 -12.63 -10.93 4.53
N TRP A 166 -11.68 -11.84 4.67
CA TRP A 166 -11.97 -13.20 5.10
C TRP A 166 -12.53 -13.30 6.53
N PRO A 167 -11.99 -12.63 7.56
CA PRO A 167 -12.58 -12.62 8.89
C PRO A 167 -14.03 -12.11 8.91
N ILE A 168 -14.35 -11.10 8.08
CA ILE A 168 -15.70 -10.56 7.95
C ILE A 168 -16.62 -11.57 7.27
N GLN A 169 -16.18 -12.19 6.19
CA GLN A 169 -16.97 -13.11 5.39
C GLN A 169 -17.19 -14.47 6.06
N THR A 170 -16.25 -14.97 6.86
CA THR A 170 -16.37 -16.25 7.56
C THR A 170 -17.54 -16.30 8.57
N ARG A 171 -18.09 -15.16 8.98
CA ARG A 171 -19.33 -15.08 9.76
C ARG A 171 -20.57 -15.56 8.99
N LEU A 172 -20.52 -15.58 7.66
CA LEU A 172 -21.64 -15.89 6.81
C LEU A 172 -21.73 -17.42 6.61
N PRO A 173 -22.93 -18.05 6.80
CA PRO A 173 -23.06 -19.51 6.78
C PRO A 173 -22.58 -20.16 5.48
N TRP A 174 -22.82 -19.51 4.35
CA TRP A 174 -22.46 -20.03 3.01
C TRP A 174 -20.97 -19.99 2.71
N VAL A 175 -20.19 -19.10 3.32
CA VAL A 175 -18.74 -19.02 3.10
C VAL A 175 -18.03 -20.29 3.58
N LYS A 176 -18.62 -21.05 4.50
CA LYS A 176 -18.09 -22.36 4.94
C LYS A 176 -17.90 -23.35 3.80
N HIS A 177 -18.62 -23.16 2.68
CA HIS A 177 -18.50 -23.99 1.48
C HIS A 177 -17.38 -23.52 0.53
N HIS A 178 -16.84 -22.33 0.75
CA HIS A 178 -15.76 -21.73 -0.05
C HIS A 178 -14.41 -21.88 0.66
N HIS A 179 -14.01 -23.12 0.92
CA HIS A 179 -12.69 -23.43 1.49
C HIS A 179 -11.91 -24.33 0.55
N GLU A 180 -10.64 -24.05 0.38
CA GLU A 180 -9.69 -24.90 -0.31
C GLU A 180 -8.49 -25.14 0.61
N ASN A 181 -8.13 -26.41 0.80
CA ASN A 181 -7.06 -26.81 1.72
C ASN A 181 -7.19 -26.22 3.15
N GLY A 182 -8.42 -26.10 3.65
CA GLY A 182 -8.70 -25.59 5.01
C GLY A 182 -8.61 -24.07 5.16
N LYS A 183 -8.41 -23.33 4.06
CA LYS A 183 -8.38 -21.85 4.04
C LYS A 183 -9.56 -21.30 3.23
N PRO A 184 -10.08 -20.12 3.57
CA PRO A 184 -11.06 -19.43 2.73
C PRO A 184 -10.54 -19.28 1.30
N SER A 185 -11.42 -19.45 0.30
CA SER A 185 -11.11 -19.37 -1.11
C SER A 185 -12.20 -18.62 -1.86
N GLY A 186 -11.80 -17.81 -2.85
CA GLY A 186 -12.70 -17.11 -3.76
C GLY A 186 -13.23 -17.97 -4.90
N ARG A 187 -12.96 -19.28 -4.91
CA ARG A 187 -13.37 -20.18 -6.00
C ARG A 187 -14.89 -20.17 -6.20
N GLY A 188 -15.32 -19.88 -7.41
CA GLY A 188 -16.74 -19.77 -7.76
C GLY A 188 -17.36 -18.41 -7.42
N LEU A 189 -16.59 -17.49 -6.84
CA LEU A 189 -17.01 -16.13 -6.55
C LEU A 189 -16.42 -15.15 -7.59
N ASN A 190 -17.19 -14.11 -7.93
CA ASN A 190 -16.76 -13.09 -8.87
C ASN A 190 -16.26 -11.84 -8.11
N ALA A 191 -15.08 -11.37 -8.48
CA ALA A 191 -14.50 -10.16 -7.95
C ALA A 191 -14.26 -9.12 -9.05
N VAL A 192 -14.65 -7.88 -8.79
CA VAL A 192 -14.41 -6.76 -9.70
C VAL A 192 -13.45 -5.77 -9.05
N VAL A 193 -12.39 -5.46 -9.77
CA VAL A 193 -11.44 -4.41 -9.42
C VAL A 193 -11.79 -3.14 -10.18
N LEU A 194 -12.06 -2.07 -9.47
CA LEU A 194 -12.31 -0.75 -10.05
C LEU A 194 -10.97 -0.01 -10.16
N GLY A 195 -10.52 0.22 -11.39
CA GLY A 195 -9.27 0.88 -11.69
C GLY A 195 -8.14 -0.05 -12.11
N ALA A 196 -7.43 0.34 -13.17
CA ALA A 196 -6.26 -0.34 -13.72
C ALA A 196 -4.96 0.45 -13.45
N GLY A 197 -4.86 1.06 -12.27
CA GLY A 197 -3.60 1.60 -11.74
C GLY A 197 -2.75 0.49 -11.09
N PRO A 198 -1.51 0.80 -10.63
CA PRO A 198 -0.64 -0.19 -9.99
C PRO A 198 -1.33 -0.95 -8.86
N VAL A 199 -1.95 -0.26 -7.90
CA VAL A 199 -2.67 -0.87 -6.78
C VAL A 199 -3.86 -1.72 -7.24
N GLY A 200 -4.59 -1.27 -8.28
CA GLY A 200 -5.70 -2.04 -8.86
C GLY A 200 -5.22 -3.32 -9.53
N ILE A 201 -4.14 -3.27 -10.30
CA ILE A 201 -3.59 -4.46 -10.97
C ILE A 201 -3.03 -5.45 -9.94
N LEU A 202 -2.30 -4.98 -8.92
CA LEU A 202 -1.82 -5.81 -7.81
C LEU A 202 -2.99 -6.43 -7.02
N GLY A 203 -4.07 -5.66 -6.80
CA GLY A 203 -5.31 -6.16 -6.22
C GLY A 203 -5.95 -7.26 -7.06
N ALA A 204 -6.00 -7.08 -8.39
CA ALA A 204 -6.51 -8.09 -9.30
C ALA A 204 -5.67 -9.39 -9.30
N MET A 205 -4.35 -9.26 -9.24
CA MET A 205 -3.44 -10.41 -9.11
C MET A 205 -3.68 -11.15 -7.78
N LYS A 206 -3.83 -10.42 -6.68
CA LYS A 206 -4.11 -11.00 -5.35
C LYS A 206 -5.45 -11.73 -5.35
N LEU A 207 -6.51 -11.11 -5.85
CA LEU A 207 -7.84 -11.73 -5.93
C LEU A 207 -7.84 -13.00 -6.80
N LYS A 208 -7.15 -12.96 -7.94
CA LYS A 208 -6.96 -14.15 -8.78
C LYS A 208 -6.20 -15.25 -8.03
N ALA A 209 -5.15 -14.92 -7.30
CA ALA A 209 -4.40 -15.87 -6.48
C ALA A 209 -5.23 -16.47 -5.33
N GLU A 210 -6.21 -15.72 -4.80
CA GLU A 210 -7.21 -16.21 -3.83
C GLU A 210 -8.32 -17.08 -4.46
N GLY A 211 -8.29 -17.27 -5.78
CA GLY A 211 -9.20 -18.13 -6.51
C GLY A 211 -10.46 -17.47 -7.09
N PHE A 212 -10.62 -16.14 -6.94
CA PHE A 212 -11.76 -15.44 -7.53
C PHE A 212 -11.74 -15.45 -9.06
N ASN A 213 -12.92 -15.49 -9.67
CA ASN A 213 -13.12 -15.05 -11.05
C ASN A 213 -12.97 -13.53 -11.06
N THR A 214 -11.78 -13.05 -11.41
CA THR A 214 -11.41 -11.63 -11.25
C THR A 214 -11.56 -10.88 -12.56
N PHE A 215 -12.14 -9.69 -12.50
CA PHE A 215 -12.32 -8.76 -13.62
C PHE A 215 -11.75 -7.39 -13.25
N VAL A 216 -11.12 -6.71 -14.20
CA VAL A 216 -10.68 -5.32 -14.04
C VAL A 216 -11.59 -4.40 -14.84
N TYR A 217 -12.23 -3.47 -14.15
CA TYR A 217 -13.09 -2.44 -14.74
C TYR A 217 -12.40 -1.07 -14.69
N SER A 218 -12.20 -0.44 -15.84
CA SER A 218 -11.46 0.82 -15.91
C SER A 218 -12.04 1.75 -16.98
N ARG A 219 -11.79 3.06 -16.80
CA ARG A 219 -12.31 4.10 -17.69
C ARG A 219 -11.74 4.05 -19.11
N SER A 220 -10.49 3.62 -19.30
CA SER A 220 -9.81 3.67 -20.58
C SER A 220 -10.30 2.56 -21.52
N GLN A 221 -10.51 2.89 -22.78
CA GLN A 221 -10.87 1.91 -23.81
C GLN A 221 -9.66 1.04 -24.21
N ALA A 222 -9.90 -0.24 -24.44
CA ALA A 222 -8.91 -1.12 -25.05
C ALA A 222 -8.88 -0.91 -26.59
N PRO A 223 -7.70 -1.11 -27.26
CA PRO A 223 -6.43 -1.52 -26.66
C PRO A 223 -5.69 -0.36 -25.99
N ASN A 224 -5.07 -0.63 -24.84
CA ASN A 224 -4.15 0.29 -24.17
C ASN A 224 -3.15 -0.52 -23.32
N PRO A 225 -1.98 0.05 -22.92
CA PRO A 225 -0.95 -0.71 -22.19
C PRO A 225 -1.44 -1.38 -20.91
N LYS A 226 -2.37 -0.76 -20.19
CA LYS A 226 -2.94 -1.31 -18.94
C LYS A 226 -3.86 -2.50 -19.23
N ALA A 227 -4.70 -2.39 -20.26
CA ALA A 227 -5.53 -3.51 -20.71
C ALA A 227 -4.67 -4.70 -21.15
N SER A 228 -3.66 -4.46 -21.96
CA SER A 228 -2.73 -5.50 -22.41
C SER A 228 -2.02 -6.19 -21.23
N LEU A 229 -1.58 -5.42 -20.22
CA LEU A 229 -0.97 -5.98 -19.01
C LEU A 229 -1.97 -6.85 -18.23
N VAL A 230 -3.19 -6.35 -17.98
CA VAL A 230 -4.23 -7.09 -17.27
C VAL A 230 -4.58 -8.39 -17.98
N GLU A 231 -4.75 -8.33 -19.29
CA GLU A 231 -5.08 -9.50 -20.14
C GLU A 231 -3.91 -10.50 -20.21
N SER A 232 -2.67 -10.04 -20.19
CA SER A 232 -1.49 -10.92 -20.13
C SER A 232 -1.41 -11.72 -18.84
N LEU A 233 -2.02 -11.21 -17.74
CA LEU A 233 -2.19 -11.92 -16.48
C LEU A 233 -3.36 -12.93 -16.51
N GLY A 234 -4.05 -13.06 -17.65
CA GLY A 234 -5.24 -13.89 -17.79
C GLY A 234 -6.43 -13.36 -16.99
N ILE A 235 -6.56 -12.02 -16.88
CA ILE A 235 -7.67 -11.33 -16.20
C ILE A 235 -8.42 -10.52 -17.27
N PRO A 236 -9.75 -10.69 -17.42
CA PRO A 236 -10.53 -9.89 -18.35
C PRO A 236 -10.52 -8.39 -17.99
N TYR A 237 -10.24 -7.55 -18.99
CA TYR A 237 -10.35 -6.10 -18.90
C TYR A 237 -11.69 -5.63 -19.46
N ILE A 238 -12.39 -4.78 -18.72
CA ILE A 238 -13.69 -4.22 -19.10
C ILE A 238 -13.59 -2.70 -19.11
N SER A 239 -13.87 -2.09 -20.27
CA SER A 239 -13.90 -0.64 -20.41
C SER A 239 -15.25 -0.08 -19.96
N ALA A 240 -15.22 0.98 -19.14
CA ALA A 240 -16.39 1.74 -18.76
C ALA A 240 -17.04 2.51 -19.92
N LEU A 241 -16.32 2.67 -21.03
CA LEU A 241 -16.88 3.28 -22.25
C LEU A 241 -17.76 2.28 -23.02
N ASP A 242 -17.43 0.98 -22.93
CA ASP A 242 -18.16 -0.06 -23.64
C ASP A 242 -19.23 -0.70 -22.76
N THR A 243 -19.03 -0.70 -21.46
CA THR A 243 -19.96 -1.31 -20.47
C THR A 243 -20.20 -0.30 -19.33
N PRO A 244 -21.35 0.35 -19.29
CA PRO A 244 -21.72 1.19 -18.15
C PRO A 244 -21.69 0.42 -16.83
N LEU A 245 -21.43 1.09 -15.72
CA LEU A 245 -21.32 0.46 -14.40
C LEU A 245 -22.59 -0.33 -14.03
N GLU A 246 -23.75 0.19 -14.43
CA GLU A 246 -25.09 -0.37 -14.20
C GLU A 246 -25.28 -1.72 -14.92
N ALA A 247 -24.61 -1.91 -16.07
CA ALA A 247 -24.65 -3.13 -16.87
C ALA A 247 -23.52 -4.12 -16.50
N LEU A 248 -22.64 -3.78 -15.55
CA LEU A 248 -21.48 -4.60 -15.22
C LEU A 248 -21.87 -5.97 -14.68
N ALA A 249 -22.89 -6.04 -13.81
CA ALA A 249 -23.41 -7.29 -13.26
C ALA A 249 -24.02 -8.23 -14.32
N GLU A 250 -24.61 -7.68 -15.39
CA GLU A 250 -25.10 -8.48 -16.52
C GLU A 250 -23.96 -9.17 -17.27
N ARG A 251 -22.80 -8.50 -17.33
CA ARG A 251 -21.62 -9.00 -18.04
C ARG A 251 -20.80 -10.01 -17.22
N VAL A 252 -20.66 -9.79 -15.91
CA VAL A 252 -19.78 -10.63 -15.05
C VAL A 252 -20.55 -11.63 -14.19
N GLY A 253 -21.89 -11.51 -14.12
CA GLY A 253 -22.73 -12.26 -13.20
C GLY A 253 -22.82 -11.60 -11.83
N SER A 254 -23.27 -12.37 -10.83
CA SER A 254 -23.29 -11.90 -9.44
C SER A 254 -21.90 -11.45 -9.00
N ILE A 255 -21.80 -10.24 -8.47
CA ILE A 255 -20.54 -9.69 -7.97
C ILE A 255 -20.49 -9.90 -6.46
N ASP A 256 -19.55 -10.69 -6.00
CA ASP A 256 -19.39 -11.08 -4.61
C ASP A 256 -18.42 -10.16 -3.85
N LEU A 257 -17.43 -9.62 -4.57
CA LEU A 257 -16.42 -8.74 -4.01
C LEU A 257 -16.10 -7.60 -4.97
N VAL A 258 -15.92 -6.41 -4.42
CA VAL A 258 -15.34 -5.28 -5.13
C VAL A 258 -14.11 -4.74 -4.44
N TYR A 259 -13.06 -4.57 -5.21
CA TYR A 259 -11.84 -3.91 -4.82
C TYR A 259 -11.77 -2.54 -5.48
N GLU A 260 -12.01 -1.49 -4.71
CA GLU A 260 -12.00 -0.11 -5.21
C GLU A 260 -10.56 0.44 -5.14
N ALA A 261 -9.98 0.82 -6.28
CA ALA A 261 -8.64 1.36 -6.42
C ALA A 261 -8.58 2.62 -7.31
N VAL A 262 -9.70 3.34 -7.45
CA VAL A 262 -9.78 4.60 -8.20
C VAL A 262 -9.62 5.80 -7.30
N GLY A 263 -10.09 5.71 -6.03
CA GLY A 263 -10.11 6.82 -5.08
C GLY A 263 -11.16 7.89 -5.38
N VAL A 264 -12.23 7.55 -6.13
CA VAL A 264 -13.29 8.50 -6.48
C VAL A 264 -14.57 8.14 -5.73
N SER A 265 -14.91 8.90 -4.70
CA SER A 265 -16.05 8.66 -3.82
C SER A 265 -17.39 8.45 -4.57
N SER A 266 -17.63 9.18 -5.66
CA SER A 266 -18.86 9.03 -6.43
C SER A 266 -19.00 7.67 -7.11
N ILE A 267 -17.90 7.03 -7.49
CA ILE A 267 -17.91 5.67 -8.04
C ILE A 267 -18.20 4.67 -6.92
N ALA A 268 -17.57 4.82 -5.77
CA ALA A 268 -17.79 3.97 -4.61
C ALA A 268 -19.28 3.97 -4.20
N TYR A 269 -19.90 5.14 -4.09
CA TYR A 269 -21.33 5.26 -3.77
C TYR A 269 -22.24 4.65 -4.84
N LYS A 270 -21.95 4.88 -6.12
CA LYS A 270 -22.72 4.25 -7.21
C LYS A 270 -22.67 2.73 -7.12
N VAL A 271 -21.49 2.20 -6.88
CA VAL A 271 -21.28 0.77 -6.74
C VAL A 271 -22.14 0.18 -5.61
N LEU A 272 -22.18 0.84 -4.45
CA LEU A 272 -23.03 0.41 -3.33
C LEU A 272 -24.52 0.42 -3.65
N SER A 273 -24.97 1.26 -4.57
CA SER A 273 -26.42 1.38 -4.92
C SER A 273 -26.91 0.30 -5.89
N PHE A 274 -26.01 -0.38 -6.62
CA PHE A 274 -26.36 -1.39 -7.63
C PHE A 274 -26.14 -2.82 -7.17
N TRP A 275 -25.51 -3.04 -6.01
CA TRP A 275 -25.13 -4.36 -5.57
C TRP A 275 -26.00 -4.86 -4.43
N GLY A 276 -26.42 -6.13 -4.63
CA GLY A 276 -27.26 -6.81 -3.65
C GLY A 276 -26.55 -6.96 -2.30
N SER A 277 -27.29 -7.51 -1.35
CA SER A 277 -26.99 -7.56 0.09
C SER A 277 -25.68 -8.22 0.53
N MET A 278 -24.75 -8.57 -0.37
CA MET A 278 -23.59 -9.38 -0.07
C MET A 278 -22.25 -8.89 -0.63
N ALA A 279 -22.22 -7.77 -1.37
CA ALA A 279 -20.96 -7.24 -1.87
C ALA A 279 -20.16 -6.56 -0.75
N PHE A 280 -18.88 -6.89 -0.66
CA PHE A 280 -17.92 -6.20 0.20
C PHE A 280 -17.08 -5.26 -0.65
N MET A 281 -16.93 -4.02 -0.21
CA MET A 281 -16.05 -3.04 -0.85
C MET A 281 -14.80 -2.85 0.01
N SER A 282 -13.63 -3.10 -0.57
CA SER A 282 -12.35 -2.70 -0.02
C SER A 282 -11.85 -1.48 -0.79
N SER A 283 -11.63 -0.39 -0.10
CA SER A 283 -10.93 0.78 -0.63
C SER A 283 -9.58 0.89 0.08
N PRO A 284 -8.46 1.10 -0.63
CA PRO A 284 -7.24 1.53 0.00
C PRO A 284 -7.52 2.92 0.60
N GLY A 285 -7.77 2.95 1.93
CA GLY A 285 -8.28 4.13 2.60
C GLY A 285 -7.31 5.29 2.54
N TYR A 286 -7.75 6.39 1.95
CA TYR A 286 -7.23 7.70 2.29
C TYR A 286 -7.65 8.03 3.72
N PRO A 287 -6.76 8.47 4.60
CA PRO A 287 -7.17 9.06 5.85
C PRO A 287 -8.07 10.28 5.54
N PRO A 288 -9.17 10.48 6.27
CA PRO A 288 -9.98 11.69 6.09
C PRO A 288 -9.10 12.92 6.31
N PRO A 289 -9.34 14.03 5.59
CA PRO A 289 -8.63 15.27 5.84
C PRO A 289 -8.80 15.63 7.32
N ARG A 290 -7.68 16.00 7.98
CA ARG A 290 -7.72 16.42 9.38
C ARG A 290 -8.73 17.56 9.53
N PRO A 291 -9.64 17.50 10.52
CA PRO A 291 -10.42 18.68 10.85
C PRO A 291 -9.45 19.82 11.20
N PRO A 292 -9.75 21.07 10.81
CA PRO A 292 -8.89 22.20 11.14
C PRO A 292 -8.67 22.21 12.66
N SER A 293 -7.41 22.33 13.08
CA SER A 293 -7.03 22.42 14.47
C SER A 293 -7.85 23.55 15.12
N LYS A 294 -8.77 23.20 16.01
CA LYS A 294 -9.41 24.20 16.85
C LYS A 294 -8.29 24.75 17.74
N SER A 295 -7.83 25.96 17.43
CA SER A 295 -7.11 26.77 18.39
C SER A 295 -7.99 26.87 19.64
N MET A 296 -7.58 26.27 20.75
CA MET A 296 -8.19 26.59 22.04
C MET A 296 -7.94 28.08 22.30
N PRO A 297 -8.95 28.87 22.60
CA PRO A 297 -8.72 30.16 23.21
C PRO A 297 -8.17 29.95 24.60
N ILE A 298 -7.13 30.72 24.92
CA ILE A 298 -6.54 30.86 26.24
C ILE A 298 -7.55 31.38 27.24
#